data_71d1208c952c7aa3c12a14fd1603b3bd
#
_entry.id   71d1208c952c7aa3c12a14fd1603b3bd
#
_cell.length_a   1.000
_cell.length_b   1.000
_cell.length_c   1.000
_cell.angle_alpha   90.00
_cell.angle_beta   90.00
_cell.angle_gamma   90.00
#
_symmetry.space_group_name_H-M   'P 1'
#
loop_
_entity.id
_entity.type
_entity.pdbx_description
1 polymer ?
#
loop_
_entity_poly.entity_id
_entity_poly.type
_entity_poly.pdbx_seq_one_letter_code
_entity_poly.pdbx_strand_id
1 'polypeptide(L)'
;MNKFFTKILIVLITFFCISSKVYAAEILQVTSSSVLLIGDHNRTYTVKLACAEISPDLEEKSVNWLKKQLPRHTKVNLKPKGSVDGILVSKVIPFDSNIDITEKYINEGLATNKC
;
A
#
# COMPACT_ATOMS: atom_id res chain seq x y z
N MET A 1 37.02 -25.26 23.42
CA MET A 1 35.86 -25.87 22.78
C MET A 1 34.57 -25.09 23.01
N ASN A 2 34.25 -24.70 24.22
CA ASN A 2 33.00 -23.97 24.53
C ASN A 2 32.93 -22.58 23.87
N LYS A 3 34.05 -21.88 23.72
CA LYS A 3 34.09 -20.55 23.06
C LYS A 3 33.73 -20.63 21.57
N PHE A 4 34.17 -21.68 20.90
CA PHE A 4 33.86 -21.89 19.49
C PHE A 4 32.35 -22.19 19.27
N PHE A 5 31.78 -22.98 20.13
CA PHE A 5 30.37 -23.34 20.10
C PHE A 5 29.47 -22.11 20.35
N THR A 6 29.86 -21.26 21.30
CA THR A 6 29.14 -20.02 21.60
C THR A 6 29.13 -19.06 20.44
N LYS A 7 30.25 -18.92 19.70
CA LYS A 7 30.33 -18.04 18.52
C LYS A 7 29.41 -18.52 17.39
N ILE A 8 29.35 -19.81 17.16
CA ILE A 8 28.47 -20.41 16.13
C ILE A 8 27.02 -20.16 16.50
N LEU A 9 26.63 -20.29 17.76
CA LEU A 9 25.29 -20.08 18.24
C LEU A 9 24.85 -18.61 18.05
N ILE A 10 25.73 -17.66 18.35
CA ILE A 10 25.45 -16.23 18.16
C ILE A 10 25.26 -15.88 16.68
N VAL A 11 26.06 -16.43 15.80
CA VAL A 11 25.95 -16.23 14.36
C VAL A 11 24.62 -16.78 13.83
N LEU A 12 24.20 -17.94 14.30
CA LEU A 12 22.92 -18.54 13.93
C LEU A 12 21.72 -17.69 14.37
N ILE A 13 21.75 -17.15 15.58
CA ILE A 13 20.70 -16.30 16.12
C ILE A 13 20.64 -14.98 15.32
N THR A 14 21.76 -14.38 15.00
CA THR A 14 21.84 -13.15 14.20
C THR A 14 21.31 -13.37 12.79
N PHE A 15 21.64 -14.49 12.17
CA PHE A 15 21.13 -14.88 10.85
C PHE A 15 19.61 -15.05 10.87
N PHE A 16 19.08 -15.65 11.91
CA PHE A 16 17.64 -15.88 12.06
C PHE A 16 16.87 -14.55 12.20
N CYS A 17 17.42 -13.59 12.93
CA CYS A 17 16.82 -12.25 13.09
C CYS A 17 16.82 -11.46 11.76
N ILE A 18 17.86 -11.61 10.93
CA ILE A 18 17.97 -10.92 9.63
C ILE A 18 16.99 -11.50 8.61
N SER A 19 16.62 -12.78 8.73
CA SER A 19 15.74 -13.45 7.77
C SER A 19 14.26 -13.10 7.92
N SER A 20 13.84 -12.41 8.98
CA SER A 20 12.46 -11.97 9.17
C SER A 20 12.20 -10.72 8.32
N LYS A 21 11.85 -10.93 7.05
CA LYS A 21 11.50 -9.84 6.15
C LYS A 21 10.05 -9.43 6.36
N VAL A 22 9.85 -8.13 6.57
CA VAL A 22 8.49 -7.56 6.52
C VAL A 22 8.19 -7.30 5.05
N TYR A 23 7.22 -8.03 4.51
CA TYR A 23 6.77 -7.81 3.14
C TYR A 23 5.70 -6.71 3.15
N ALA A 24 5.91 -5.69 2.35
CA ALA A 24 4.96 -4.61 2.17
C ALA A 24 4.41 -4.68 0.74
N ALA A 25 3.12 -4.39 0.61
CA ALA A 25 2.54 -4.13 -0.71
C ALA A 25 3.15 -2.83 -1.26
N GLU A 26 3.29 -2.75 -2.58
CA GLU A 26 3.81 -1.55 -3.21
C GLU A 26 3.00 -1.15 -4.42
N ILE A 27 2.96 0.15 -4.68
CA ILE A 27 2.23 0.70 -5.82
C ILE A 27 2.99 0.36 -7.10
N LEU A 28 2.29 -0.26 -8.06
CA LEU A 28 2.83 -0.51 -9.39
C LEU A 28 2.33 0.52 -10.40
N GLN A 29 1.06 0.90 -10.30
CA GLN A 29 0.45 1.84 -11.25
C GLN A 29 -0.81 2.44 -10.65
N VAL A 30 -1.07 3.70 -10.97
CA VAL A 30 -2.38 4.34 -10.75
C VAL A 30 -3.20 4.13 -12.03
N THR A 31 -4.23 3.32 -11.93
CA THR A 31 -5.07 2.96 -13.08
C THR A 31 -6.15 4.01 -13.34
N SER A 32 -6.75 4.53 -12.28
CA SER A 32 -7.75 5.60 -12.33
C SER A 32 -7.73 6.38 -11.02
N SER A 33 -8.62 7.34 -10.88
CA SER A 33 -8.72 8.14 -9.66
C SER A 33 -9.01 7.33 -8.40
N SER A 34 -9.57 6.14 -8.55
CA SER A 34 -9.94 5.29 -7.40
C SER A 34 -9.41 3.87 -7.48
N VAL A 35 -8.64 3.52 -8.53
CA VAL A 35 -8.17 2.15 -8.75
C VAL A 35 -6.66 2.14 -8.91
N LEU A 36 -6.02 1.25 -8.17
CA LEU A 36 -4.57 1.07 -8.15
C LEU A 36 -4.20 -0.35 -8.53
N LEU A 37 -3.05 -0.51 -9.17
CA LEU A 37 -2.42 -1.79 -9.36
C LEU A 37 -1.34 -1.93 -8.30
N ILE A 38 -1.44 -2.97 -7.48
CA ILE A 38 -0.56 -3.17 -6.33
C ILE A 38 0.13 -4.51 -6.42
N GLY A 39 1.41 -4.54 -6.14
CA GLY A 39 2.22 -5.76 -6.08
C GLY A 39 2.49 -6.19 -4.65
N ASP A 40 2.38 -7.50 -4.41
CA ASP A 40 2.64 -8.09 -3.11
C ASP A 40 3.06 -9.56 -3.31
N HIS A 41 4.24 -9.94 -2.82
CA HIS A 41 4.75 -11.31 -2.88
C HIS A 41 4.70 -11.94 -4.29
N ASN A 42 5.16 -11.26 -5.31
CA ASN A 42 5.11 -11.69 -6.71
C ASN A 42 3.69 -11.81 -7.28
N ARG A 43 2.69 -11.27 -6.57
CA ARG A 43 1.32 -11.20 -7.05
C ARG A 43 0.95 -9.75 -7.34
N THR A 44 -0.01 -9.60 -8.25
CA THR A 44 -0.53 -8.31 -8.64
C THR A 44 -2.02 -8.26 -8.34
N TYR A 45 -2.46 -7.22 -7.68
CA TYR A 45 -3.86 -7.03 -7.31
C TYR A 45 -4.37 -5.70 -7.87
N THR A 46 -5.60 -5.74 -8.34
CA THR A 46 -6.34 -4.51 -8.61
C THR A 46 -7.08 -4.13 -7.33
N VAL A 47 -6.84 -2.93 -6.84
CA VAL A 47 -7.40 -2.44 -5.57
C VAL A 47 -8.18 -1.17 -5.83
N LYS A 48 -9.42 -1.13 -5.35
CA LYS A 48 -10.25 0.06 -5.36
C LYS A 48 -10.16 0.74 -3.99
N LEU A 49 -9.99 2.05 -3.99
CA LEU A 49 -9.93 2.82 -2.75
C LEU A 49 -11.25 2.76 -2.00
N ALA A 50 -11.22 2.37 -0.73
CA ALA A 50 -12.40 2.30 0.12
C ALA A 50 -12.89 3.72 0.45
N CYS A 51 -14.18 3.91 0.42
CA CYS A 51 -14.86 5.13 0.88
C CYS A 51 -14.60 6.38 0.04
N ALA A 52 -13.91 6.29 -1.08
CA ALA A 52 -13.61 7.44 -1.92
C ALA A 52 -14.60 7.53 -3.10
N GLU A 53 -15.26 8.67 -3.23
CA GLU A 53 -16.07 8.97 -4.40
C GLU A 53 -15.52 10.21 -5.08
N ILE A 54 -15.15 10.07 -6.35
CA ILE A 54 -14.58 11.14 -7.15
C ILE A 54 -15.57 11.51 -8.25
N SER A 55 -15.87 12.80 -8.37
CA SER A 55 -16.73 13.32 -9.42
C SER A 55 -16.09 13.15 -10.79
N PRO A 56 -16.83 12.79 -11.86
CA PRO A 56 -16.26 12.57 -13.19
C PRO A 56 -15.49 13.77 -13.75
N ASP A 57 -15.92 14.98 -13.43
CA ASP A 57 -15.24 16.22 -13.85
C ASP A 57 -13.89 16.45 -13.16
N LEU A 58 -13.62 15.76 -12.05
CA LEU A 58 -12.35 15.80 -11.33
C LEU A 58 -11.44 14.60 -11.62
N GLU A 59 -11.83 13.72 -12.53
CA GLU A 59 -11.11 12.47 -12.78
C GLU A 59 -9.64 12.71 -13.16
N GLU A 60 -9.40 13.53 -14.17
CA GLU A 60 -8.04 13.80 -14.65
C GLU A 60 -7.17 14.46 -13.59
N LYS A 61 -7.69 15.46 -12.90
CA LYS A 61 -7.00 16.16 -11.83
C LYS A 61 -6.67 15.21 -10.68
N SER A 62 -7.60 14.33 -10.34
CA SER A 62 -7.44 13.36 -9.26
C SER A 62 -6.40 12.29 -9.60
N VAL A 63 -6.39 11.78 -10.84
CA VAL A 63 -5.39 10.83 -11.30
C VAL A 63 -3.99 11.44 -11.22
N ASN A 64 -3.83 12.67 -11.68
CA ASN A 64 -2.53 13.35 -11.63
C ASN A 64 -2.06 13.59 -10.20
N TRP A 65 -2.96 13.97 -9.32
CA TRP A 65 -2.66 14.13 -7.90
C TRP A 65 -2.25 12.80 -7.27
N LEU A 66 -3.00 11.74 -7.55
CA LEU A 66 -2.75 10.42 -6.99
C LEU A 66 -1.39 9.86 -7.46
N LYS A 67 -1.03 10.08 -8.71
CA LYS A 67 0.28 9.68 -9.24
C LYS A 67 1.42 10.37 -8.51
N LYS A 68 1.23 11.62 -8.11
CA LYS A 68 2.23 12.36 -7.34
C LYS A 68 2.33 11.86 -5.89
N GLN A 69 1.20 11.49 -5.29
CA GLN A 69 1.17 10.99 -3.93
C GLN A 69 1.69 9.55 -3.82
N LEU A 70 1.45 8.75 -4.86
CA LEU A 70 1.78 7.33 -4.89
C LEU A 70 2.65 7.00 -6.10
N PRO A 71 3.90 7.46 -6.14
CA PRO A 71 4.82 7.05 -7.21
C PRO A 71 5.01 5.52 -7.21
N ARG A 72 5.40 4.98 -8.35
CA ARG A 72 5.67 3.56 -8.48
C ARG A 72 6.67 3.11 -7.40
N HIS A 73 6.42 1.94 -6.81
CA HIS A 73 7.20 1.33 -5.73
C HIS A 73 7.00 1.98 -4.35
N THR A 74 6.06 2.92 -4.20
CA THR A 74 5.67 3.42 -2.88
C THR A 74 5.13 2.27 -2.04
N LYS A 75 5.68 2.06 -0.87
CA LYS A 75 5.25 1.01 0.05
C LYS A 75 4.02 1.45 0.82
N VAL A 76 3.05 0.56 0.88
CA VAL A 76 1.75 0.85 1.50
C VAL A 76 1.29 -0.32 2.35
N ASN A 77 0.49 -0.02 3.36
CA ASN A 77 -0.30 -1.00 4.09
C ASN A 77 -1.71 -1.01 3.51
N LEU A 78 -2.26 -2.21 3.36
CA LEU A 78 -3.63 -2.39 2.93
C LEU A 78 -4.49 -2.80 4.10
N LYS A 79 -5.65 -2.17 4.25
CA LYS A 79 -6.70 -2.59 5.19
C LYS A 79 -7.94 -2.95 4.39
N PRO A 80 -8.12 -4.24 4.03
CA PRO A 80 -9.25 -4.67 3.23
C PRO A 80 -10.58 -4.39 3.90
N LYS A 81 -11.56 -3.94 3.10
CA LYS A 81 -12.93 -3.67 3.55
C LYS A 81 -13.94 -4.60 2.89
N GLY A 82 -13.55 -5.28 1.83
CA GLY A 82 -14.41 -6.19 1.10
C GLY A 82 -13.95 -6.33 -0.34
N SER A 83 -14.85 -6.84 -1.18
CA SER A 83 -14.58 -6.94 -2.62
C SER A 83 -15.86 -6.64 -3.39
N VAL A 84 -15.69 -6.08 -4.59
CA VAL A 84 -16.79 -5.77 -5.52
C VAL A 84 -16.36 -6.27 -6.90
N ASP A 85 -17.13 -7.17 -7.49
CA ASP A 85 -16.86 -7.75 -8.81
C ASP A 85 -15.43 -8.34 -8.92
N GLY A 86 -14.96 -8.99 -7.84
CA GLY A 86 -13.64 -9.61 -7.80
C GLY A 86 -12.48 -8.63 -7.55
N ILE A 87 -12.78 -7.35 -7.38
CA ILE A 87 -11.77 -6.31 -7.09
C ILE A 87 -11.75 -6.05 -5.59
N LEU A 88 -10.57 -6.08 -5.01
CA LEU A 88 -10.39 -5.79 -3.59
C LEU A 88 -10.68 -4.31 -3.31
N VAL A 89 -11.55 -4.05 -2.34
CA VAL A 89 -11.81 -2.70 -1.84
C VAL A 89 -11.04 -2.55 -0.53
N SER A 90 -10.15 -1.58 -0.46
CA SER A 90 -9.22 -1.46 0.66
C SER A 90 -8.87 -0.01 0.97
N LYS A 91 -8.55 0.23 2.22
CA LYS A 91 -7.80 1.43 2.59
C LYS A 91 -6.35 1.23 2.16
N VAL A 92 -5.74 2.29 1.68
CA VAL A 92 -4.34 2.29 1.24
C VAL A 92 -3.59 3.34 2.07
N ILE A 93 -2.65 2.88 2.87
CA ILE A 93 -1.95 3.74 3.83
C ILE A 93 -0.46 3.73 3.51
N PRO A 94 0.08 4.81 2.91
CA PRO A 94 1.51 4.90 2.65
C PRO A 94 2.34 4.84 3.94
N PHE A 95 3.46 4.17 3.89
CA PHE A 95 4.35 4.03 5.06
C PHE A 95 4.90 5.37 5.52
N ASP A 96 5.23 6.28 4.59
CA ASP A 96 5.84 7.58 4.88
C ASP A 96 4.96 8.46 5.75
N SER A 97 3.68 8.56 5.38
CA SER A 97 2.74 9.48 6.04
C SER A 97 1.89 8.81 7.10
N ASN A 98 1.71 7.49 6.98
CA ASN A 98 0.83 6.69 7.84
C ASN A 98 -0.61 7.21 7.87
N ILE A 99 -1.04 7.90 6.80
CA ILE A 99 -2.38 8.45 6.63
C ILE A 99 -3.03 7.80 5.43
N ASP A 100 -4.28 7.34 5.58
CA ASP A 100 -5.07 6.77 4.48
C ASP A 100 -5.14 7.74 3.32
N ILE A 101 -4.87 7.27 2.11
CA ILE A 101 -4.88 8.10 0.91
C ILE A 101 -6.28 8.71 0.65
N THR A 102 -7.35 8.03 1.05
CA THR A 102 -8.71 8.56 0.93
C THR A 102 -8.90 9.80 1.80
N GLU A 103 -8.35 9.82 3.00
CA GLU A 103 -8.40 11.00 3.87
C GLU A 103 -7.68 12.19 3.22
N LYS A 104 -6.53 11.94 2.61
CA LYS A 104 -5.81 12.98 1.87
C LYS A 104 -6.61 13.50 0.69
N TYR A 105 -7.28 12.62 -0.04
CA TYR A 105 -8.16 12.98 -1.14
C TYR A 105 -9.26 13.94 -0.68
N ILE A 106 -9.90 13.61 0.43
CA ILE A 106 -11.00 14.41 0.99
C ILE A 106 -10.48 15.78 1.43
N ASN A 107 -9.33 15.83 2.08
CA ASN A 107 -8.72 17.06 2.53
C ASN A 107 -8.32 17.99 1.37
N GLU A 108 -7.96 17.41 0.23
CA GLU A 108 -7.64 18.18 -0.99
C GLU A 108 -8.90 18.62 -1.75
N GLY A 109 -10.08 18.19 -1.32
CA GLY A 109 -11.33 18.54 -2.00
C GLY A 109 -11.56 17.77 -3.30
N LEU A 110 -10.80 16.71 -3.56
CA LEU A 110 -10.89 15.91 -4.78
C LEU A 110 -11.87 14.73 -4.67
N ALA A 111 -12.19 14.33 -3.46
CA ALA A 111 -13.10 13.21 -3.20
C ALA A 111 -14.04 13.52 -2.05
N THR A 112 -15.15 12.81 -2.01
CA THR A 112 -16.08 12.81 -0.88
C THR A 112 -16.08 11.43 -0.22
N ASN A 113 -16.43 11.42 1.07
CA ASN A 113 -16.53 10.18 1.83
C ASN A 113 -17.86 9.50 1.52
N LYS A 114 -17.78 8.25 1.03
CA LYS A 114 -18.96 7.45 0.68
C LYS A 114 -19.22 6.32 1.69
N CYS A 115 -18.55 6.31 2.79
CA CYS A 115 -18.87 5.42 3.90
C CYS A 115 -19.83 6.13 4.90
#